data_6aafb4472333bba32102c5356aba408a
#
_entry.id   6aafb4472333bba32102c5356aba408a
#
_cell.length_a   1.000
_cell.length_b   1.000
_cell.length_c   1.000
_cell.angle_alpha   90.00
_cell.angle_beta   90.00
_cell.angle_gamma   90.00
#
_symmetry.space_group_name_H-M   'P 1'
#
loop_
_entity.id
_entity.type
_entity.pdbx_description
1 polymer ?
#
loop_
_entity_poly.entity_id
_entity_poly.type
_entity_poly.pdbx_seq_one_letter_code
_entity_poly.pdbx_strand_id
1 'polypeptide(L)' 'MKTFLVEHKAWDKPPIRVTLYQPPYEDENILNKTGWKVKDVKITEVTQEIDDE' A
#
# COMPACT_ATOMS: atom_id res chain seq x y z
N MET A 1 -10.88 0.01 -7.51
CA MET A 1 -10.16 -0.69 -6.43
C MET A 1 -8.70 -0.84 -6.79
N LYS A 2 -7.84 -0.45 -5.87
CA LYS A 2 -6.41 -0.57 -6.08
C LYS A 2 -5.75 -1.14 -4.85
N THR A 3 -4.73 -1.94 -5.07
CA THR A 3 -3.98 -2.57 -4.00
C THR A 3 -2.56 -2.04 -4.00
N PHE A 4 -2.04 -1.79 -2.82
CA PHE A 4 -0.70 -1.25 -2.66
C PHE A 4 0.08 -2.09 -1.67
N LEU A 5 1.38 -2.18 -1.90
CA LEU A 5 2.27 -2.80 -0.93
C LEU A 5 3.00 -1.69 -0.19
N VAL A 6 2.94 -1.77 1.11
CA VAL A 6 3.56 -0.77 1.98
C VAL A 6 4.67 -1.43 2.76
N GLU A 7 5.88 -0.96 2.53
CA GLU A 7 7.07 -1.50 3.16
C GLU A 7 7.67 -0.46 4.06
N HIS A 8 7.81 -0.79 5.33
CA HIS A 8 8.40 0.14 6.30
C HIS A 8 9.91 0.04 6.25
N LYS A 9 10.56 1.17 6.05
CA LYS A 9 12.00 1.19 5.83
C LYS A 9 12.80 0.76 7.07
N ALA A 10 12.26 1.05 8.23
CA ALA A 10 12.96 0.78 9.49
C ALA A 10 12.57 -0.57 10.09
N TRP A 11 11.59 -1.25 9.50
CA TRP A 11 11.14 -2.52 10.05
C TRP A 11 11.68 -3.67 9.24
N ASP A 12 12.03 -4.70 9.97
CA ASP A 12 12.52 -5.92 9.34
C ASP A 12 11.38 -6.89 9.14
N LYS A 13 10.31 -6.40 8.53
CA LYS A 13 9.11 -7.19 8.33
C LYS A 13 8.68 -7.12 6.88
N PRO A 14 7.97 -8.13 6.40
CA PRO A 14 7.51 -8.11 5.03
C PRO A 14 6.52 -6.98 4.80
N PRO A 15 6.39 -6.54 3.56
CA PRO A 15 5.44 -5.49 3.25
C PRO A 15 4.01 -5.95 3.51
N ILE A 16 3.16 -5.00 3.83
CA ILE A 16 1.76 -5.31 4.03
C ILE A 16 0.98 -4.85 2.81
N ARG A 17 -0.17 -5.44 2.63
CA ARG A 17 -1.03 -5.13 1.50
C ARG A 17 -2.19 -4.27 1.97
N VAL A 18 -2.39 -3.16 1.29
CA VAL A 18 -3.48 -2.25 1.59
C VAL A 18 -4.33 -2.08 0.34
N THR A 19 -5.62 -2.30 0.46
CA THR A 19 -6.54 -2.14 -0.66
C THR A 19 -7.47 -0.98 -0.40
N LEU A 20 -7.57 -0.09 -1.37
CA LEU A 20 -8.51 1.02 -1.33
C LEU A 20 -9.57 0.80 -2.39
N TYR A 21 -10.81 0.95 -2.00
CA TYR A 21 -11.94 0.66 -2.90
C TYR A 21 -12.44 1.89 -3.61
N GLN A 22 -12.06 3.07 -3.15
CA GLN A 22 -12.50 4.31 -3.75
C GLN A 22 -11.36 5.31 -3.79
N PRO A 23 -11.31 6.19 -4.80
CA PRO A 23 -10.36 7.28 -4.79
C PRO A 23 -10.72 8.27 -3.67
N PRO A 24 -9.77 9.11 -3.29
CA PRO A 24 -8.43 9.22 -3.85
C PRO A 24 -7.49 8.13 -3.34
N TYR A 25 -6.58 7.71 -4.20
CA TYR A 25 -5.61 6.69 -3.85
C TYR A 25 -4.30 7.37 -3.45
N GLU A 26 -4.37 8.19 -2.43
CA GLU A 26 -3.21 8.95 -1.98
C GLU A 26 -2.47 8.21 -0.90
N ASP A 27 -1.18 8.53 -0.77
CA ASP A 27 -0.35 7.87 0.22
C ASP A 27 -0.95 8.00 1.61
N GLU A 28 -1.48 9.18 1.93
CA GLU A 28 -2.07 9.39 3.25
C GLU A 28 -3.24 8.46 3.49
N ASN A 29 -4.05 8.27 2.48
CA ASN A 29 -5.19 7.37 2.62
C ASN A 29 -4.75 5.93 2.78
N ILE A 30 -3.70 5.56 2.06
CA ILE A 30 -3.17 4.21 2.17
C ILE A 30 -2.65 3.97 3.58
N LEU A 31 -1.91 4.93 4.11
CA LEU A 31 -1.27 4.77 5.41
C LEU A 31 -2.22 4.98 6.57
N ASN A 32 -3.39 5.53 6.30
CA ASN A 32 -4.38 5.73 7.34
C ASN A 32 -4.69 4.44 8.07
N LYS A 33 -4.59 3.32 7.37
CA LYS A 33 -4.89 2.03 7.95
C LYS A 33 -3.72 1.43 8.69
N THR A 34 -2.52 1.95 8.47
CA THR A 34 -1.33 1.40 9.09
C THR A 34 -0.86 2.23 10.26
N GLY A 35 -1.15 3.52 10.24
CA GLY A 35 -0.64 4.42 11.26
C GLY A 35 0.79 4.86 11.01
N TRP A 36 1.38 4.45 9.90
CA TRP A 36 2.75 4.83 9.58
C TRP A 36 2.77 6.16 8.85
N LYS A 37 3.96 6.76 8.79
CA LYS A 37 4.14 8.02 8.07
C LYS A 37 4.71 7.77 6.69
N VAL A 38 4.32 8.61 5.76
CA VAL A 38 4.72 8.44 4.36
C VAL A 38 6.24 8.41 4.22
N LYS A 39 6.92 9.25 4.97
CA LYS A 39 8.37 9.35 4.83
C LYS A 39 9.09 8.11 5.34
N ASP A 40 8.43 7.29 6.12
CA ASP A 40 9.06 6.11 6.72
C ASP A 40 8.76 4.84 5.96
N VAL A 41 7.99 4.91 4.90
CA VAL A 41 7.58 3.73 4.16
C VAL A 41 7.80 3.93 2.68
N LYS A 42 7.80 2.81 1.98
CA LYS A 42 7.82 2.80 0.53
C LYS A 42 6.53 2.16 0.05
N ILE A 43 5.79 2.87 -0.77
CA ILE A 43 4.51 2.40 -1.26
C ILE A 43 4.64 2.05 -2.73
N THR A 44 4.19 0.86 -3.08
CA THR A 44 4.23 0.39 -4.47
C THR A 44 2.83 -0.01 -4.87
N GLU A 45 2.38 0.51 -5.99
CA GLU A 45 1.08 0.12 -6.51
C GLU A 45 1.20 -1.26 -7.14
N VAL A 46 0.31 -2.17 -6.75
CA VAL A 46 0.29 -3.52 -7.29
C VAL A 46 -0.77 -3.57 -8.36
N THR A 47 -0.35 -3.80 -9.59
CA THR A 47 -1.29 -3.96 -10.67
C THR A 47 -2.02 -5.27 -10.48
N GLN A 48 -3.31 -5.18 -10.43
CA GLN A 48 -4.13 -6.36 -10.22
C GLN A 48 -4.24 -7.12 -11.51
N GLU A 49 -3.35 -7.99 -11.75
CA GLU A 49 -3.38 -8.79 -12.95
C GLU A 49 -4.22 -9.97 -12.73
N ILE A 50 -5.22 -10.00 -13.41
CA ILE A 50 -5.98 -11.19 -13.26
C ILE A 50 -5.57 -12.16 -14.29
N ASP A 51 -5.26 -12.76 -14.27
CA ASP A 51 -4.95 -13.50 -15.26
C ASP A 51 -5.63 -14.62 -15.40
N ASP A 52 -6.01 -14.65 -15.59
CA ASP A 52 -6.42 -15.31 -15.73
C ASP A 52 -6.30 -16.01 -16.16
N GLU A 53 -6.20 -16.28 -16.26
CA GLU A 53 -6.00 -16.79 -16.62
C GLU A 53 -5.78 -17.10 -16.58
#